data_53b6c3eaf964654c786150762a521a13
#
_entry.id   53b6c3eaf964654c786150762a521a13
#
_cell.length_a   1.000
_cell.length_b   1.000
_cell.length_c   1.000
_cell.angle_alpha   90.00
_cell.angle_beta   90.00
_cell.angle_gamma   90.00
#
_symmetry.space_group_name_H-M   'P 1'
#
loop_
_entity.id
_entity.type
_entity.pdbx_description
1 polymer ?
#
loop_
_entity_poly.entity_id
_entity_poly.type
_entity_poly.pdbx_seq_one_letter_code
_entity_poly.pdbx_strand_id
1 'polypeptide(L)'
;MHNNTLPAAKSGEEPIPTTTATSTKPSSKLPLRPKKLLADSPSPPRILVIGAGSRGTAYAGAIATHTAATIVAVAEPVAFKRREFVRAYMDDSSGDGDGDDGSGDGQRGFAGWREWVAWERGRRAGGKAASVDAAFVCVLDEQHREVVQGLAPLGLAVMCEKPLATTLADCVAIYEAMLRGGGAAPQVFSIGHVLRYSPHNMLLRRLVGGIFRTVTGNWRRESTTAPSLLTKSCHDIDFLLWMLSEPAKEGGKAHKPAFLSSTGKLNFYRKARKPAAAGAATNCLSCPIERDCMFSAKKIYGERHLRNGNAKWPVKIVNPEIEDCLSTMGLDAAENMLLKDLSEDWTSDTPSEEVRRRPWFGRCVWEADNDVCDDQCVTITWEDDAASGSLAKTAQFHMVAFTEKICERRGRIYGTKGEIEYDSATIKLHDFATGHTETFYPEQPGGGHGGGDDGLATQFVQAVGAVKDGRMGVEEAQKRFIGCTLEEVVQSHAMVFAAEDARKQRAVVDWPSWWQKNVEERLPPKA
;
A
#
# COMPACT_ATOMS: atom_id res chain seq x y z
N MET A 1 1.14 7.63 64.41
CA MET A 1 -0.26 7.98 64.61
C MET A 1 -0.57 9.19 63.75
N HIS A 2 -1.21 9.02 62.62
CA HIS A 2 -2.16 9.94 61.99
C HIS A 2 -2.72 9.23 60.75
N ASN A 3 -3.94 8.76 60.90
CA ASN A 3 -4.78 8.23 59.82
C ASN A 3 -5.21 9.40 58.94
N ASN A 4 -5.04 9.25 57.61
CA ASN A 4 -5.77 10.04 56.62
C ASN A 4 -6.45 9.08 55.65
N THR A 5 -7.73 8.86 55.91
CA THR A 5 -8.68 8.19 55.01
C THR A 5 -9.18 9.20 53.97
N LEU A 6 -8.98 8.93 52.69
CA LEU A 6 -9.62 9.63 51.58
C LEU A 6 -11.02 9.06 51.34
N PRO A 7 -12.02 9.88 50.96
CA PRO A 7 -13.39 9.41 50.74
C PRO A 7 -13.58 8.80 49.37
N ALA A 8 -14.40 7.75 49.30
CA ALA A 8 -14.78 7.04 48.08
C ALA A 8 -15.61 7.92 47.16
N ALA A 9 -15.21 7.98 45.89
CA ALA A 9 -15.98 8.58 44.79
C ALA A 9 -17.12 7.64 44.40
N LYS A 10 -18.35 8.17 44.39
CA LYS A 10 -19.55 7.49 43.88
C LYS A 10 -19.52 7.48 42.37
N SER A 11 -19.57 6.30 41.78
CA SER A 11 -19.82 6.08 40.37
C SER A 11 -21.30 6.32 40.06
N GLY A 12 -21.60 7.39 39.33
CA GLY A 12 -22.90 7.62 38.72
C GLY A 12 -22.78 7.27 37.23
N GLU A 13 -23.23 6.09 36.86
CA GLU A 13 -23.43 5.74 35.44
C GLU A 13 -24.80 6.26 35.00
N GLU A 14 -24.81 7.22 34.07
CA GLU A 14 -26.01 7.54 33.29
C GLU A 14 -26.11 6.57 32.10
N PRO A 15 -27.31 6.06 31.77
CA PRO A 15 -27.48 5.12 30.67
C PRO A 15 -27.41 5.82 29.33
N ILE A 16 -26.55 5.30 28.44
CA ILE A 16 -26.43 5.68 27.03
C ILE A 16 -27.77 5.36 26.32
N PRO A 17 -28.39 6.29 25.58
CA PRO A 17 -29.62 6.01 24.85
C PRO A 17 -29.38 5.02 23.70
N THR A 18 -30.07 3.90 23.76
CA THR A 18 -30.19 2.91 22.68
C THR A 18 -30.99 3.50 21.53
N THR A 19 -30.31 3.98 20.50
CA THR A 19 -30.94 4.26 19.20
C THR A 19 -31.19 2.94 18.47
N THR A 20 -32.45 2.56 18.35
CA THR A 20 -32.92 1.49 17.48
C THR A 20 -32.56 1.80 16.04
N ALA A 21 -31.57 1.09 15.50
CA ALA A 21 -31.22 1.16 14.08
C ALA A 21 -32.32 0.46 13.27
N THR A 22 -33.13 1.22 12.59
CA THR A 22 -34.00 0.73 11.52
C THR A 22 -33.12 0.23 10.37
N SER A 23 -33.23 -1.07 10.09
CA SER A 23 -32.59 -1.74 8.96
C SER A 23 -33.14 -1.17 7.65
N THR A 24 -32.43 -0.22 7.07
CA THR A 24 -32.58 0.16 5.67
C THR A 24 -31.56 -0.63 4.87
N LYS A 25 -32.02 -1.48 3.95
CA LYS A 25 -31.19 -2.15 2.94
C LYS A 25 -30.28 -1.11 2.28
N PRO A 26 -28.97 -1.32 2.15
CA PRO A 26 -28.11 -0.38 1.45
C PRO A 26 -28.55 -0.35 -0.03
N SER A 27 -29.01 0.81 -0.46
CA SER A 27 -29.26 1.09 -1.87
C SER A 27 -27.93 0.99 -2.62
N SER A 28 -27.85 0.10 -3.59
CA SER A 28 -26.66 -0.20 -4.40
C SER A 28 -26.33 0.88 -5.46
N LYS A 29 -26.83 2.10 -5.27
CA LYS A 29 -26.49 3.23 -6.15
C LYS A 29 -25.49 4.12 -5.46
N LEU A 30 -24.22 4.07 -5.92
CA LEU A 30 -23.24 5.12 -5.64
C LEU A 30 -23.85 6.49 -5.98
N PRO A 31 -23.64 7.53 -5.15
CA PRO A 31 -24.17 8.86 -5.43
C PRO A 31 -23.61 9.37 -6.76
N LEU A 32 -24.49 9.98 -7.55
CA LEU A 32 -24.17 10.62 -8.81
C LEU A 32 -22.92 11.51 -8.69
N ARG A 33 -21.97 11.33 -9.60
CA ARG A 33 -20.67 12.01 -9.69
C ARG A 33 -20.78 13.50 -9.39
N PRO A 34 -19.96 14.03 -8.46
CA PRO A 34 -19.76 15.48 -8.41
C PRO A 34 -18.98 15.91 -9.65
N LYS A 35 -19.61 16.62 -10.56
CA LYS A 35 -19.09 17.09 -11.85
C LYS A 35 -18.00 18.18 -11.75
N LYS A 36 -17.07 18.15 -10.79
CA LYS A 36 -16.32 19.38 -10.51
C LYS A 36 -14.87 19.21 -10.10
N LEU A 37 -14.00 18.55 -10.90
CA LEU A 37 -12.54 18.74 -10.74
C LEU A 37 -11.69 18.52 -12.00
N LEU A 38 -12.28 18.10 -13.13
CA LEU A 38 -11.57 18.00 -14.42
C LEU A 38 -12.45 18.55 -15.58
N ALA A 39 -13.05 19.71 -15.40
CA ALA A 39 -13.81 20.38 -16.44
C ALA A 39 -12.95 20.79 -17.66
N ASP A 40 -11.63 20.60 -17.60
CA ASP A 40 -10.68 21.17 -18.57
C ASP A 40 -9.97 20.12 -19.46
N SER A 41 -10.25 18.82 -19.33
CA SER A 41 -9.72 17.84 -20.28
C SER A 41 -10.73 17.56 -21.38
N PRO A 42 -10.46 17.95 -22.64
CA PRO A 42 -11.32 17.68 -23.77
C PRO A 42 -11.45 16.17 -24.06
N SER A 43 -10.54 15.36 -23.55
CA SER A 43 -10.51 13.91 -23.73
C SER A 43 -10.13 13.20 -22.42
N PRO A 44 -11.11 12.86 -21.56
CA PRO A 44 -10.83 12.19 -20.29
C PRO A 44 -9.97 10.93 -20.46
N PRO A 45 -8.99 10.68 -19.57
CA PRO A 45 -8.18 9.46 -19.63
C PRO A 45 -9.02 8.19 -19.49
N ARG A 46 -8.68 7.18 -20.29
CA ARG A 46 -9.27 5.84 -20.24
C ARG A 46 -8.34 4.93 -19.45
N ILE A 47 -8.88 4.26 -18.45
CA ILE A 47 -8.11 3.54 -17.43
C ILE A 47 -8.38 2.04 -17.51
N LEU A 48 -7.30 1.26 -17.47
CA LEU A 48 -7.31 -0.17 -17.17
C LEU A 48 -7.00 -0.38 -15.68
N VAL A 49 -7.76 -1.23 -15.00
CA VAL A 49 -7.44 -1.69 -13.65
C VAL A 49 -7.05 -3.17 -13.70
N ILE A 50 -5.85 -3.50 -13.23
CA ILE A 50 -5.34 -4.88 -13.17
C ILE A 50 -5.33 -5.31 -11.69
N GLY A 51 -6.25 -6.23 -11.35
CA GLY A 51 -6.55 -6.66 -9.99
C GLY A 51 -7.71 -5.90 -9.37
N ALA A 52 -8.88 -6.55 -9.23
CA ALA A 52 -10.10 -6.03 -8.58
C ALA A 52 -10.15 -6.36 -7.07
N GLY A 53 -9.02 -6.50 -6.43
CA GLY A 53 -8.87 -6.68 -5.00
C GLY A 53 -9.15 -5.40 -4.20
N SER A 54 -8.74 -5.36 -2.93
CA SER A 54 -8.95 -4.20 -2.05
C SER A 54 -8.33 -2.92 -2.61
N ARG A 55 -7.13 -2.99 -3.20
CA ARG A 55 -6.43 -1.82 -3.74
C ARG A 55 -7.05 -1.34 -5.05
N GLY A 56 -7.28 -2.26 -6.00
CA GLY A 56 -7.92 -1.90 -7.27
C GLY A 56 -9.30 -1.29 -7.09
N THR A 57 -10.11 -1.82 -6.17
CA THR A 57 -11.44 -1.27 -5.82
C THR A 57 -11.34 0.10 -5.16
N ALA A 58 -10.35 0.32 -4.27
CA ALA A 58 -10.14 1.62 -3.63
C ALA A 58 -9.80 2.71 -4.67
N TYR A 59 -8.85 2.44 -5.57
CA TYR A 59 -8.51 3.38 -6.64
C TYR A 59 -9.64 3.57 -7.65
N ALA A 60 -10.38 2.50 -7.99
CA ALA A 60 -11.54 2.64 -8.86
C ALA A 60 -12.60 3.56 -8.25
N GLY A 61 -12.85 3.45 -6.94
CA GLY A 61 -13.72 4.36 -6.20
C GLY A 61 -13.21 5.81 -6.24
N ALA A 62 -11.92 6.03 -6.00
CA ALA A 62 -11.29 7.34 -6.07
C ALA A 62 -11.39 7.95 -7.48
N ILE A 63 -11.08 7.19 -8.52
CA ILE A 63 -11.21 7.61 -9.94
C ILE A 63 -12.65 8.02 -10.24
N ALA A 64 -13.62 7.17 -9.91
CA ALA A 64 -15.03 7.41 -10.20
C ALA A 64 -15.60 8.60 -9.45
N THR A 65 -15.11 8.88 -8.22
CA THR A 65 -15.64 9.94 -7.36
C THR A 65 -14.96 11.28 -7.61
N HIS A 66 -13.63 11.29 -7.81
CA HIS A 66 -12.83 12.52 -7.77
C HIS A 66 -12.25 12.93 -9.12
N THR A 67 -12.45 12.14 -10.19
CA THR A 67 -11.88 12.45 -11.51
C THR A 67 -12.93 12.36 -12.62
N ALA A 68 -12.61 12.91 -13.80
CA ALA A 68 -13.40 12.72 -15.02
C ALA A 68 -12.96 11.50 -15.84
N ALA A 69 -11.89 10.78 -15.43
CA ALA A 69 -11.42 9.60 -16.14
C ALA A 69 -12.47 8.49 -16.16
N THR A 70 -12.42 7.66 -17.19
CA THR A 70 -13.33 6.52 -17.34
C THR A 70 -12.53 5.21 -17.19
N ILE A 71 -13.00 4.33 -16.32
CA ILE A 71 -12.48 2.95 -16.25
C ILE A 71 -13.16 2.18 -17.39
N VAL A 72 -12.36 1.69 -18.33
CA VAL A 72 -12.89 1.04 -19.56
C VAL A 72 -12.55 -0.44 -19.64
N ALA A 73 -11.60 -0.92 -18.81
CA ALA A 73 -11.24 -2.32 -18.74
C ALA A 73 -10.82 -2.74 -17.33
N VAL A 74 -11.09 -4.00 -16.97
CA VAL A 74 -10.58 -4.65 -15.76
C VAL A 74 -10.02 -6.02 -16.10
N ALA A 75 -8.86 -6.36 -15.52
CA ALA A 75 -8.25 -7.67 -15.60
C ALA A 75 -8.20 -8.29 -14.19
N GLU A 76 -9.05 -9.31 -13.94
CA GLU A 76 -9.22 -9.95 -12.63
C GLU A 76 -9.52 -11.45 -12.83
N PRO A 77 -8.70 -12.37 -12.28
CA PRO A 77 -8.92 -13.80 -12.48
C PRO A 77 -10.20 -14.32 -11.78
N VAL A 78 -10.57 -13.78 -10.63
CA VAL A 78 -11.77 -14.20 -9.91
C VAL A 78 -13.02 -13.67 -10.58
N ALA A 79 -13.79 -14.55 -11.23
CA ALA A 79 -14.96 -14.19 -12.04
C ALA A 79 -15.99 -13.32 -11.28
N PHE A 80 -16.29 -13.69 -10.02
CA PHE A 80 -17.20 -12.88 -9.18
C PHE A 80 -16.70 -11.45 -9.02
N LYS A 81 -15.44 -11.25 -8.63
CA LYS A 81 -14.86 -9.91 -8.44
C LYS A 81 -14.85 -9.10 -9.74
N ARG A 82 -14.54 -9.76 -10.85
CA ARG A 82 -14.55 -9.14 -12.18
C ARG A 82 -15.95 -8.63 -12.54
N ARG A 83 -17.00 -9.46 -12.38
CA ARG A 83 -18.40 -9.04 -12.64
C ARG A 83 -18.82 -7.88 -11.72
N GLU A 84 -18.57 -8.00 -10.41
CA GLU A 84 -18.92 -6.93 -9.47
C GLU A 84 -18.19 -5.61 -9.77
N PHE A 85 -16.93 -5.70 -10.19
CA PHE A 85 -16.16 -4.51 -10.56
C PHE A 85 -16.71 -3.84 -11.83
N VAL A 86 -17.03 -4.62 -12.88
CA VAL A 86 -17.66 -4.11 -14.10
C VAL A 86 -18.98 -3.42 -13.75
N ARG A 87 -19.85 -4.08 -12.99
CA ARG A 87 -21.14 -3.53 -12.56
C ARG A 87 -21.00 -2.25 -11.75
N ALA A 88 -20.01 -2.16 -10.88
CA ALA A 88 -19.84 -1.01 -9.98
C ALA A 88 -19.24 0.23 -10.65
N TYR A 89 -18.35 0.05 -11.63
CA TYR A 89 -17.49 1.13 -12.14
C TYR A 89 -17.56 1.35 -13.64
N MET A 90 -18.19 0.44 -14.42
CA MET A 90 -18.13 0.47 -15.87
C MET A 90 -19.52 0.51 -16.54
N ASP A 91 -20.59 0.16 -15.83
CA ASP A 91 -21.94 0.19 -16.38
C ASP A 91 -22.55 1.59 -16.31
N ASP A 92 -22.60 2.26 -17.46
CA ASP A 92 -23.31 3.54 -17.65
C ASP A 92 -24.71 3.36 -18.30
N SER A 93 -25.22 2.15 -18.47
CA SER A 93 -26.49 1.92 -19.13
C SER A 93 -27.39 0.97 -18.36
N SER A 94 -28.59 1.44 -18.10
CA SER A 94 -29.80 0.67 -17.80
C SER A 94 -30.09 -0.34 -18.93
N GLY A 95 -29.49 -1.51 -18.85
CA GLY A 95 -29.75 -2.62 -19.75
C GLY A 95 -29.36 -3.91 -19.08
N ASP A 96 -30.34 -4.74 -18.71
CA ASP A 96 -30.17 -6.13 -18.28
C ASP A 96 -29.58 -6.94 -19.42
N GLY A 97 -28.25 -6.90 -19.57
CA GLY A 97 -27.52 -7.69 -20.54
C GLY A 97 -26.31 -8.32 -19.87
N ASP A 98 -26.32 -9.62 -19.70
CA ASP A 98 -25.11 -10.45 -19.54
C ASP A 98 -24.23 -10.27 -20.79
N GLY A 99 -23.52 -9.13 -20.84
CA GLY A 99 -22.73 -8.72 -22.00
C GLY A 99 -21.39 -9.43 -22.07
N ASP A 100 -21.36 -10.74 -22.08
CA ASP A 100 -20.29 -11.55 -22.61
C ASP A 100 -20.70 -12.00 -24.04
N ASP A 101 -20.79 -11.03 -24.91
CA ASP A 101 -20.99 -11.32 -26.32
C ASP A 101 -19.64 -11.47 -27.03
N GLY A 102 -18.99 -12.52 -27.05
CA GLY A 102 -17.75 -12.82 -27.78
C GLY A 102 -17.37 -12.01 -29.05
N SER A 103 -17.92 -10.81 -29.25
CA SER A 103 -17.66 -9.89 -30.34
C SER A 103 -16.62 -8.83 -29.93
N GLY A 104 -15.45 -9.08 -30.25
CA GLY A 104 -14.12 -8.49 -30.27
C GLY A 104 -13.86 -7.04 -29.83
N ASP A 105 -14.74 -6.10 -29.81
CA ASP A 105 -14.42 -4.67 -29.63
C ASP A 105 -15.03 -4.03 -28.36
N GLY A 106 -15.97 -4.72 -27.71
CA GLY A 106 -16.66 -4.27 -26.49
C GLY A 106 -16.23 -4.96 -25.19
N GLN A 107 -15.25 -5.88 -25.22
CA GLN A 107 -14.87 -6.64 -24.04
C GLN A 107 -14.31 -5.73 -22.95
N ARG A 108 -14.94 -5.74 -21.76
CA ARG A 108 -14.60 -4.88 -20.62
C ARG A 108 -13.89 -5.65 -19.49
N GLY A 109 -14.19 -6.93 -19.33
CA GLY A 109 -13.64 -7.82 -18.30
C GLY A 109 -12.75 -8.90 -18.87
N PHE A 110 -11.53 -9.04 -18.34
CA PHE A 110 -10.52 -10.02 -18.75
C PHE A 110 -10.16 -10.92 -17.56
N ALA A 111 -9.93 -12.21 -17.80
CA ALA A 111 -9.54 -13.15 -16.74
C ALA A 111 -8.10 -12.92 -16.22
N GLY A 112 -7.33 -12.08 -16.90
CA GLY A 112 -6.00 -11.70 -16.45
C GLY A 112 -5.35 -10.66 -17.36
N TRP A 113 -4.28 -10.04 -16.87
CA TRP A 113 -3.57 -9.01 -17.60
C TRP A 113 -2.94 -9.50 -18.92
N ARG A 114 -2.52 -10.78 -18.98
CA ARG A 114 -1.95 -11.37 -20.22
C ARG A 114 -2.99 -11.47 -21.33
N GLU A 115 -4.23 -11.81 -20.97
CA GLU A 115 -5.35 -11.84 -21.91
C GLU A 115 -5.64 -10.44 -22.45
N TRP A 116 -5.70 -9.45 -21.58
CA TRP A 116 -5.89 -8.06 -21.99
C TRP A 116 -4.74 -7.57 -22.90
N VAL A 117 -3.48 -7.85 -22.55
CA VAL A 117 -2.31 -7.46 -23.38
C VAL A 117 -2.37 -8.11 -24.77
N ALA A 118 -2.74 -9.40 -24.85
CA ALA A 118 -2.87 -10.10 -26.13
C ALA A 118 -3.98 -9.47 -26.98
N TRP A 119 -5.13 -9.19 -26.40
CA TRP A 119 -6.25 -8.53 -27.05
C TRP A 119 -5.89 -7.13 -27.55
N GLU A 120 -5.27 -6.29 -26.73
CA GLU A 120 -4.86 -4.94 -27.09
C GLU A 120 -3.81 -4.92 -28.21
N ARG A 121 -2.84 -5.85 -28.17
CA ARG A 121 -1.85 -6.02 -29.25
C ARG A 121 -2.52 -6.43 -30.55
N GLY A 122 -3.48 -7.34 -30.52
CA GLY A 122 -4.27 -7.75 -31.67
C GLY A 122 -5.04 -6.57 -32.29
N ARG A 123 -5.69 -5.76 -31.46
CA ARG A 123 -6.39 -4.54 -31.89
C ARG A 123 -5.44 -3.55 -32.59
N ARG A 124 -4.27 -3.27 -31.97
CA ARG A 124 -3.28 -2.35 -32.55
C ARG A 124 -2.67 -2.88 -33.84
N ALA A 125 -2.41 -4.19 -33.93
CA ALA A 125 -1.96 -4.83 -35.17
C ALA A 125 -3.00 -4.71 -36.28
N GLY A 126 -4.30 -4.68 -35.95
CA GLY A 126 -5.41 -4.39 -36.84
C GLY A 126 -5.62 -2.90 -37.15
N GLY A 127 -4.69 -2.01 -36.78
CA GLY A 127 -4.75 -0.56 -37.07
C GLY A 127 -5.66 0.24 -36.11
N LYS A 128 -6.18 -0.35 -35.04
CA LYS A 128 -7.01 0.37 -34.06
C LYS A 128 -6.15 1.17 -33.08
N ALA A 129 -6.64 2.33 -32.66
CA ALA A 129 -5.98 3.15 -31.65
C ALA A 129 -5.95 2.42 -30.29
N ALA A 130 -5.03 2.85 -29.39
CA ALA A 130 -4.96 2.34 -28.02
C ALA A 130 -6.33 2.39 -27.34
N SER A 131 -6.71 1.30 -26.66
CA SER A 131 -8.00 1.24 -25.94
C SER A 131 -7.97 2.01 -24.63
N VAL A 132 -6.78 2.12 -23.99
CA VAL A 132 -6.57 2.82 -22.73
C VAL A 132 -5.36 3.76 -22.80
N ASP A 133 -5.31 4.72 -21.92
CA ASP A 133 -4.23 5.72 -21.80
C ASP A 133 -3.31 5.40 -20.61
N ALA A 134 -3.85 4.74 -19.58
CA ALA A 134 -3.11 4.37 -18.37
C ALA A 134 -3.61 3.07 -17.73
N ALA A 135 -2.75 2.46 -16.91
CA ALA A 135 -3.05 1.26 -16.14
C ALA A 135 -2.76 1.45 -14.65
N PHE A 136 -3.66 0.96 -13.80
CA PHE A 136 -3.45 0.76 -12.37
C PHE A 136 -3.11 -0.70 -12.11
N VAL A 137 -1.91 -0.98 -11.63
CA VAL A 137 -1.41 -2.34 -11.35
C VAL A 137 -1.58 -2.61 -9.86
N CYS A 138 -2.58 -3.43 -9.53
CA CYS A 138 -3.04 -3.72 -8.17
C CYS A 138 -3.07 -5.24 -7.89
N VAL A 139 -2.14 -5.97 -8.48
CA VAL A 139 -1.95 -7.41 -8.30
C VAL A 139 -1.13 -7.72 -7.03
N LEU A 140 -0.77 -8.99 -6.82
CA LEU A 140 0.13 -9.38 -5.73
C LEU A 140 1.55 -8.86 -5.98
N ASP A 141 2.25 -8.55 -4.91
CA ASP A 141 3.57 -7.90 -4.90
C ASP A 141 4.60 -8.59 -5.83
N GLU A 142 4.60 -9.92 -5.85
CA GLU A 142 5.50 -10.73 -6.68
C GLU A 142 5.18 -10.69 -8.19
N GLN A 143 4.01 -10.20 -8.57
CA GLN A 143 3.60 -10.11 -9.98
C GLN A 143 3.88 -8.73 -10.60
N HIS A 144 4.21 -7.72 -9.81
CA HIS A 144 4.40 -6.35 -10.30
C HIS A 144 5.38 -6.26 -11.45
N ARG A 145 6.54 -6.95 -11.35
CA ARG A 145 7.55 -6.97 -12.40
C ARG A 145 7.00 -7.44 -13.74
N GLU A 146 6.37 -8.61 -13.75
CA GLU A 146 5.87 -9.19 -15.00
C GLU A 146 4.80 -8.32 -15.65
N VAL A 147 3.89 -7.77 -14.84
CA VAL A 147 2.82 -6.90 -15.32
C VAL A 147 3.39 -5.63 -15.91
N VAL A 148 4.26 -4.92 -15.18
CA VAL A 148 4.85 -3.65 -15.66
C VAL A 148 5.69 -3.87 -16.92
N GLN A 149 6.52 -4.94 -16.96
CA GLN A 149 7.29 -5.29 -18.16
C GLN A 149 6.39 -5.64 -19.35
N GLY A 150 5.24 -6.27 -19.10
CA GLY A 150 4.25 -6.58 -20.17
C GLY A 150 3.56 -5.35 -20.73
N LEU A 151 3.36 -4.31 -19.90
CA LEU A 151 2.71 -3.05 -20.26
C LEU A 151 3.67 -2.03 -20.90
N ALA A 152 4.94 -2.00 -20.50
CA ALA A 152 5.91 -1.00 -20.95
C ALA A 152 5.98 -0.84 -22.48
N PRO A 153 5.99 -1.92 -23.31
CA PRO A 153 5.99 -1.79 -24.76
C PRO A 153 4.72 -1.17 -25.36
N LEU A 154 3.65 -1.07 -24.57
CA LEU A 154 2.39 -0.47 -25.04
C LEU A 154 2.35 1.05 -24.88
N GLY A 155 3.36 1.66 -24.23
CA GLY A 155 3.45 3.10 -24.06
C GLY A 155 2.33 3.67 -23.18
N LEU A 156 1.92 2.94 -22.14
CA LEU A 156 0.90 3.37 -21.20
C LEU A 156 1.54 4.08 -20.00
N ALA A 157 0.87 5.10 -19.48
CA ALA A 157 1.16 5.58 -18.14
C ALA A 157 0.82 4.49 -17.11
N VAL A 158 1.67 4.29 -16.10
CA VAL A 158 1.51 3.19 -15.13
C VAL A 158 1.51 3.73 -13.71
N MET A 159 0.47 3.41 -12.95
CA MET A 159 0.48 3.46 -11.49
C MET A 159 0.62 2.03 -10.98
N CYS A 160 1.71 1.74 -10.26
CA CYS A 160 1.98 0.43 -9.66
C CYS A 160 1.78 0.48 -8.16
N GLU A 161 1.13 -0.54 -7.57
CA GLU A 161 1.03 -0.66 -6.11
C GLU A 161 2.40 -0.89 -5.47
N LYS A 162 2.50 -0.49 -4.20
CA LYS A 162 3.70 -0.72 -3.38
C LYS A 162 3.68 -2.13 -2.76
N PRO A 163 4.85 -2.74 -2.49
CA PRO A 163 6.18 -2.32 -2.91
C PRO A 163 6.35 -2.47 -4.43
N LEU A 164 7.29 -1.74 -5.01
CA LEU A 164 7.55 -1.79 -6.46
C LEU A 164 7.79 -3.22 -6.95
N ALA A 165 8.58 -3.99 -6.20
CA ALA A 165 8.73 -5.43 -6.35
C ALA A 165 9.26 -6.04 -5.05
N THR A 166 9.27 -7.37 -4.94
CA THR A 166 9.73 -8.11 -3.75
C THR A 166 11.23 -8.31 -3.68
N THR A 167 11.96 -8.10 -4.78
CA THR A 167 13.42 -8.17 -4.85
C THR A 167 14.03 -6.93 -5.48
N LEU A 168 15.27 -6.61 -5.13
CA LEU A 168 16.01 -5.50 -5.74
C LEU A 168 16.19 -5.70 -7.24
N ALA A 169 16.48 -6.94 -7.67
CA ALA A 169 16.64 -7.26 -9.09
C ALA A 169 15.36 -6.96 -9.88
N ASP A 170 14.20 -7.24 -9.32
CA ASP A 170 12.91 -6.94 -9.94
C ASP A 170 12.61 -5.44 -9.95
N CYS A 171 12.99 -4.71 -8.90
CA CYS A 171 12.90 -3.23 -8.90
C CYS A 171 13.75 -2.62 -10.02
N VAL A 172 14.99 -3.09 -10.19
CA VAL A 172 15.88 -2.65 -11.28
C VAL A 172 15.32 -3.02 -12.65
N ALA A 173 14.76 -4.23 -12.79
CA ALA A 173 14.13 -4.67 -14.04
C ALA A 173 12.89 -3.84 -14.43
N ILE A 174 12.08 -3.42 -13.46
CA ILE A 174 10.98 -2.47 -13.68
C ILE A 174 11.54 -1.10 -14.10
N TYR A 175 12.57 -0.63 -13.40
CA TYR A 175 13.22 0.64 -13.71
C TYR A 175 13.73 0.66 -15.16
N GLU A 176 14.46 -0.37 -15.55
CA GLU A 176 14.94 -0.53 -16.94
C GLU A 176 13.80 -0.56 -17.94
N ALA A 177 12.76 -1.36 -17.68
CA ALA A 177 11.61 -1.49 -18.58
C ALA A 177 10.91 -0.15 -18.81
N MET A 178 10.73 0.63 -17.77
CA MET A 178 10.07 1.95 -17.85
C MET A 178 10.96 3.02 -18.49
N LEU A 179 12.29 2.97 -18.27
CA LEU A 179 13.24 3.87 -18.94
C LEU A 179 13.29 3.64 -20.45
N ARG A 180 13.25 2.37 -20.88
CA ARG A 180 13.34 1.99 -22.29
C ARG A 180 12.01 2.05 -23.02
N GLY A 181 10.89 1.99 -22.30
CA GLY A 181 9.54 2.03 -22.87
C GLY A 181 9.28 0.99 -23.98
N GLY A 182 10.11 -0.06 -24.08
CA GLY A 182 10.04 -1.03 -25.18
C GLY A 182 10.06 -0.41 -26.58
N GLY A 183 10.66 0.80 -26.74
CA GLY A 183 10.65 1.59 -27.97
C GLY A 183 9.54 2.67 -27.99
N ALA A 184 8.67 2.72 -27.00
CA ALA A 184 7.72 3.81 -26.81
C ALA A 184 8.39 5.03 -26.13
N ALA A 185 7.81 6.22 -26.32
CA ALA A 185 8.25 7.42 -25.60
C ALA A 185 8.09 7.24 -24.07
N PRO A 186 8.93 7.91 -23.24
CA PRO A 186 8.76 7.92 -21.78
C PRO A 186 7.32 8.26 -21.38
N GLN A 187 6.83 7.58 -20.35
CA GLN A 187 5.47 7.75 -19.85
C GLN A 187 5.45 8.12 -18.38
N VAL A 188 4.35 8.69 -17.91
CA VAL A 188 4.12 8.97 -16.49
C VAL A 188 4.16 7.66 -15.71
N PHE A 189 4.96 7.62 -14.64
CA PHE A 189 5.01 6.49 -13.71
C PHE A 189 4.72 6.96 -12.29
N SER A 190 3.85 6.25 -11.58
CA SER A 190 3.56 6.48 -10.17
C SER A 190 3.62 5.17 -9.39
N ILE A 191 3.86 5.27 -8.09
CA ILE A 191 3.90 4.14 -7.15
C ILE A 191 2.87 4.37 -6.04
N GLY A 192 2.30 3.32 -5.48
CA GLY A 192 1.35 3.33 -4.37
C GLY A 192 1.86 3.93 -3.05
N HIS A 193 2.77 4.89 -3.10
CA HIS A 193 3.27 5.64 -1.95
C HIS A 193 2.26 6.70 -1.51
N VAL A 194 1.07 6.26 -1.13
CA VAL A 194 -0.09 7.08 -0.80
C VAL A 194 0.16 8.12 0.30
N LEU A 195 1.17 7.91 1.14
CA LEU A 195 1.57 8.86 2.18
C LEU A 195 1.99 10.22 1.62
N ARG A 196 2.56 10.27 0.42
CA ARG A 196 2.92 11.53 -0.25
C ARG A 196 1.71 12.41 -0.57
N TYR A 197 0.51 11.84 -0.65
CA TYR A 197 -0.70 12.49 -1.14
C TYR A 197 -1.75 12.77 -0.06
N SER A 198 -1.55 12.31 1.18
CA SER A 198 -2.49 12.63 2.24
C SER A 198 -2.37 14.10 2.65
N PRO A 199 -3.49 14.83 2.87
CA PRO A 199 -3.46 16.25 3.27
C PRO A 199 -2.61 16.49 4.51
N HIS A 200 -2.68 15.60 5.49
CA HIS A 200 -1.86 15.62 6.71
C HIS A 200 -0.36 15.61 6.37
N ASN A 201 0.11 14.64 5.58
CA ASN A 201 1.54 14.52 5.27
C ASN A 201 2.02 15.61 4.30
N MET A 202 1.16 16.11 3.44
CA MET A 202 1.46 17.28 2.59
C MET A 202 1.66 18.54 3.44
N LEU A 203 0.81 18.78 4.46
CA LEU A 203 1.01 19.85 5.41
C LEU A 203 2.28 19.61 6.24
N LEU A 204 2.45 18.38 6.76
CA LEU A 204 3.63 18.01 7.51
C LEU A 204 4.91 18.24 6.71
N ARG A 205 4.97 17.92 5.42
CA ARG A 205 6.11 18.24 4.57
C ARG A 205 6.40 19.74 4.49
N ARG A 206 5.37 20.57 4.49
CA ARG A 206 5.56 22.03 4.55
C ARG A 206 6.14 22.48 5.89
N LEU A 207 5.84 21.75 6.97
CA LEU A 207 6.29 22.00 8.33
C LEU A 207 7.50 21.14 8.74
N VAL A 208 7.83 20.12 7.95
CA VAL A 208 8.81 19.03 8.08
C VAL A 208 8.59 18.05 9.22
N GLY A 209 8.47 16.87 9.06
CA GLY A 209 8.55 15.54 8.65
C GLY A 209 8.45 14.48 9.72
N GLY A 210 7.95 13.39 9.50
CA GLY A 210 8.08 12.01 9.81
C GLY A 210 7.39 11.31 10.97
N ILE A 211 6.95 10.10 10.90
CA ILE A 211 7.09 8.75 11.48
C ILE A 211 5.81 7.91 11.68
N PHE A 212 5.84 6.61 11.97
CA PHE A 212 5.10 5.47 11.45
C PHE A 212 4.57 4.39 12.32
N ARG A 213 3.76 3.46 11.70
CA ARG A 213 3.62 2.06 12.08
C ARG A 213 2.72 1.13 11.26
N THR A 214 2.85 -0.22 11.46
CA THR A 214 2.31 -1.33 10.69
C THR A 214 1.82 -2.54 11.44
N VAL A 215 1.37 -3.62 10.83
CA VAL A 215 1.66 -5.07 10.66
C VAL A 215 0.46 -6.00 10.69
N THR A 216 0.36 -7.02 9.87
CA THR A 216 0.21 -8.48 10.03
C THR A 216 -0.32 -9.19 8.79
N GLY A 217 -0.18 -10.51 8.65
CA GLY A 217 -0.79 -11.39 7.68
C GLY A 217 0.19 -12.26 6.91
N ASN A 218 0.16 -12.25 5.60
CA ASN A 218 0.90 -13.13 4.70
C ASN A 218 2.42 -12.95 4.70
N TRP A 219 2.93 -11.88 5.27
CA TRP A 219 4.34 -11.49 5.25
C TRP A 219 5.11 -12.11 6.41
N ARG A 220 5.20 -13.44 6.43
CA ARG A 220 5.89 -14.17 7.50
C ARG A 220 7.26 -14.71 7.12
N ARG A 221 7.57 -14.78 5.82
CA ARG A 221 8.87 -15.28 5.32
C ARG A 221 9.50 -14.33 4.34
N GLU A 222 10.75 -13.97 4.57
CA GLU A 222 11.54 -13.12 3.68
C GLU A 222 11.71 -13.77 2.29
N SER A 223 11.93 -15.09 2.26
CA SER A 223 12.20 -15.82 1.02
C SER A 223 11.00 -16.00 0.09
N THR A 224 9.77 -15.86 0.58
CA THR A 224 8.55 -16.06 -0.23
C THR A 224 7.77 -14.78 -0.48
N THR A 225 7.96 -13.77 0.34
CA THR A 225 7.25 -12.48 0.18
C THR A 225 8.21 -11.31 0.11
N ALA A 226 8.87 -10.95 1.18
CA ALA A 226 9.92 -9.95 1.30
C ALA A 226 10.15 -9.60 2.78
N PRO A 227 11.22 -8.88 3.14
CA PRO A 227 11.40 -8.34 4.49
C PRO A 227 10.21 -7.49 4.94
N SER A 228 9.90 -7.49 6.24
CA SER A 228 8.84 -6.64 6.81
C SER A 228 9.03 -5.16 6.49
N LEU A 229 10.28 -4.70 6.48
CA LEU A 229 10.61 -3.32 6.13
C LEU A 229 10.17 -2.97 4.71
N LEU A 230 10.25 -3.90 3.76
CA LEU A 230 9.81 -3.69 2.38
C LEU A 230 8.28 -3.73 2.27
N THR A 231 7.65 -4.80 2.74
CA THR A 231 6.22 -5.02 2.54
C THR A 231 5.35 -4.01 3.29
N LYS A 232 5.82 -3.54 4.45
CA LYS A 232 5.07 -2.65 5.32
C LYS A 232 5.56 -1.21 5.31
N SER A 233 6.86 -1.01 5.24
CA SER A 233 7.49 0.28 5.53
C SER A 233 8.27 0.87 4.37
N CYS A 234 8.18 0.32 3.15
CA CYS A 234 8.82 0.94 1.98
C CYS A 234 8.34 2.38 1.77
N HIS A 235 7.04 2.64 1.93
CA HIS A 235 6.48 3.98 1.86
C HIS A 235 6.88 4.88 3.04
N ASP A 236 7.35 4.29 4.14
CA ASP A 236 7.81 5.02 5.31
C ASP A 236 9.27 5.44 5.14
N ILE A 237 10.10 4.57 4.60
CA ILE A 237 11.46 4.91 4.16
C ILE A 237 11.39 5.94 3.03
N ASP A 238 10.50 5.75 2.05
CA ASP A 238 10.22 6.73 1.01
C ASP A 238 9.85 8.10 1.59
N PHE A 239 8.97 8.11 2.59
CA PHE A 239 8.55 9.32 3.26
C PHE A 239 9.73 10.05 3.92
N LEU A 240 10.65 9.36 4.60
CA LEU A 240 11.84 9.99 5.18
C LEU A 240 12.74 10.59 4.10
N LEU A 241 12.98 9.87 3.01
CA LEU A 241 13.75 10.39 1.88
C LEU A 241 13.08 11.62 1.27
N TRP A 242 11.78 11.54 1.00
CA TRP A 242 10.98 12.63 0.48
C TRP A 242 10.97 13.89 1.35
N MET A 243 11.00 13.72 2.69
CA MET A 243 10.99 14.82 3.64
C MET A 243 12.35 15.48 3.80
N LEU A 244 13.44 14.71 3.75
CA LEU A 244 14.76 15.13 4.17
C LEU A 244 15.76 15.30 3.01
N SER A 245 15.52 14.66 1.85
CA SER A 245 16.30 14.95 0.65
C SER A 245 15.80 16.23 0.01
N GLU A 246 16.62 17.26 0.05
CA GLU A 246 16.28 18.53 -0.58
C GLU A 246 16.28 18.37 -2.10
N PRO A 247 15.27 18.89 -2.81
CA PRO A 247 15.27 18.85 -4.26
C PRO A 247 16.47 19.66 -4.79
N ALA A 248 17.02 19.21 -5.91
CA ALA A 248 18.08 19.93 -6.59
C ALA A 248 17.64 21.38 -6.86
N LYS A 249 18.44 22.35 -6.46
CA LYS A 249 18.34 23.73 -6.96
C LYS A 249 18.58 23.69 -8.47
N GLU A 250 18.06 24.67 -9.20
CA GLU A 250 18.20 24.71 -10.66
C GLU A 250 19.66 24.49 -11.08
N GLY A 251 19.94 23.40 -11.81
CA GLY A 251 21.29 22.97 -12.18
C GLY A 251 22.11 22.21 -11.12
N GLY A 252 21.59 21.99 -9.90
CA GLY A 252 22.28 21.30 -8.82
C GLY A 252 21.86 19.82 -8.69
N LYS A 253 22.62 19.07 -7.88
CA LYS A 253 22.25 17.69 -7.49
C LYS A 253 21.38 17.69 -6.24
N ALA A 254 20.44 16.74 -6.14
CA ALA A 254 19.67 16.53 -4.93
C ALA A 254 20.59 16.07 -3.78
N HIS A 255 20.35 16.56 -2.57
CA HIS A 255 21.06 16.12 -1.37
C HIS A 255 20.66 14.68 -1.03
N LYS A 256 21.58 13.74 -1.27
CA LYS A 256 21.35 12.29 -1.07
C LYS A 256 21.90 11.84 0.28
N PRO A 257 21.36 10.75 0.87
CA PRO A 257 21.96 10.12 2.04
C PRO A 257 23.42 9.74 1.81
N ALA A 258 24.24 9.82 2.87
CA ALA A 258 25.64 9.39 2.85
C ALA A 258 25.78 7.93 3.30
N PHE A 259 25.17 7.58 4.43
CA PHE A 259 25.25 6.21 4.94
C PHE A 259 24.00 5.86 5.77
N LEU A 260 23.85 4.57 6.03
CA LEU A 260 22.76 4.06 6.86
C LEU A 260 23.20 2.86 7.70
N SER A 261 22.47 2.64 8.78
CA SER A 261 22.59 1.43 9.62
C SER A 261 21.20 0.90 9.97
N SER A 262 21.11 -0.39 10.25
CA SER A 262 19.87 -1.02 10.67
C SER A 262 20.10 -2.12 11.68
N THR A 263 19.18 -2.25 12.64
CA THR A 263 19.12 -3.34 13.62
C THR A 263 17.68 -3.84 13.72
N GLY A 264 17.50 -5.14 13.89
CA GLY A 264 16.17 -5.71 14.02
C GLY A 264 16.17 -7.22 14.02
N LYS A 265 15.12 -7.81 14.54
CA LYS A 265 14.90 -9.25 14.56
C LYS A 265 13.45 -9.61 14.85
N LEU A 266 13.14 -10.91 14.77
CA LEU A 266 11.90 -11.47 15.26
C LEU A 266 11.97 -11.62 16.79
N ASN A 267 11.28 -10.73 17.50
CA ASN A 267 11.32 -10.65 18.97
C ASN A 267 10.09 -11.27 19.62
N PHE A 268 8.91 -11.01 19.10
CA PHE A 268 7.63 -11.33 19.72
C PHE A 268 6.97 -12.57 19.13
N TYR A 269 6.75 -12.64 17.83
CA TYR A 269 6.03 -13.74 17.16
C TYR A 269 6.91 -14.97 16.92
N ARG A 270 7.47 -15.52 18.00
CA ARG A 270 8.36 -16.70 17.98
C ARG A 270 7.95 -17.75 19.00
N LYS A 271 8.28 -19.02 18.75
CA LYS A 271 7.90 -20.18 19.57
C LYS A 271 8.23 -20.01 21.06
N ALA A 272 9.36 -19.40 21.41
CA ALA A 272 9.76 -19.15 22.79
C ALA A 272 8.84 -18.20 23.56
N ARG A 273 7.92 -17.49 22.88
CA ARG A 273 6.92 -16.59 23.48
C ARG A 273 5.51 -17.20 23.53
N LYS A 274 5.34 -18.43 23.06
CA LYS A 274 4.06 -19.11 23.11
C LYS A 274 3.62 -19.30 24.56
N PRO A 275 2.37 -18.95 24.93
CA PRO A 275 1.85 -19.20 26.29
C PRO A 275 1.88 -20.68 26.62
N ALA A 276 2.41 -21.06 27.78
CA ALA A 276 2.52 -22.45 28.21
C ALA A 276 1.15 -23.18 28.24
N ALA A 277 0.08 -22.46 28.59
CA ALA A 277 -1.29 -22.99 28.62
C ALA A 277 -1.82 -23.37 27.21
N ALA A 278 -1.21 -22.90 26.13
CA ALA A 278 -1.55 -23.34 24.77
C ALA A 278 -1.06 -24.77 24.47
N GLY A 279 -0.19 -25.33 25.30
CA GLY A 279 0.33 -26.69 25.17
C GLY A 279 0.97 -26.96 23.79
N ALA A 280 0.70 -28.11 23.22
CA ALA A 280 1.18 -28.55 21.92
C ALA A 280 0.36 -28.00 20.73
N ALA A 281 -0.71 -27.25 20.96
CA ALA A 281 -1.59 -26.78 19.88
C ALA A 281 -0.84 -25.89 18.87
N THR A 282 -0.98 -26.20 17.59
CA THR A 282 -0.36 -25.49 16.47
C THR A 282 -1.37 -24.63 15.70
N ASN A 283 -2.67 -24.83 15.93
CA ASN A 283 -3.76 -24.14 15.25
C ASN A 283 -4.77 -23.58 16.26
N CYS A 284 -5.41 -22.45 15.95
CA CYS A 284 -6.41 -21.82 16.80
C CYS A 284 -7.62 -22.71 17.09
N LEU A 285 -8.04 -23.57 16.13
CA LEU A 285 -9.21 -24.44 16.29
C LEU A 285 -8.97 -25.58 17.28
N SER A 286 -7.72 -25.98 17.50
CA SER A 286 -7.32 -27.02 18.46
C SER A 286 -6.73 -26.47 19.77
N CYS A 287 -6.63 -25.15 19.92
CA CYS A 287 -5.95 -24.51 21.04
C CYS A 287 -6.86 -24.45 22.28
N PRO A 288 -6.43 -24.97 23.44
CA PRO A 288 -7.24 -24.97 24.67
C PRO A 288 -7.50 -23.56 25.24
N ILE A 289 -6.65 -22.58 24.94
CA ILE A 289 -6.80 -21.18 25.37
C ILE A 289 -7.32 -20.27 24.25
N GLU A 290 -7.89 -20.82 23.17
CA GLU A 290 -8.32 -20.03 22.03
C GLU A 290 -9.27 -18.90 22.42
N ARG A 291 -10.22 -19.18 23.33
CA ARG A 291 -11.22 -18.21 23.79
C ARG A 291 -10.62 -16.97 24.49
N ASP A 292 -9.45 -17.11 25.11
CA ASP A 292 -8.78 -16.01 25.83
C ASP A 292 -7.63 -15.40 25.01
N CYS A 293 -7.32 -16.01 23.87
CA CYS A 293 -6.23 -15.54 23.01
C CYS A 293 -6.62 -14.30 22.23
N MET A 294 -5.84 -13.22 22.37
CA MET A 294 -6.03 -11.99 21.59
C MET A 294 -5.74 -12.15 20.09
N PHE A 295 -4.96 -13.18 19.71
CA PHE A 295 -4.58 -13.51 18.34
C PHE A 295 -5.43 -14.65 17.75
N SER A 296 -6.56 -15.01 18.38
CA SER A 296 -7.43 -16.04 17.84
C SER A 296 -7.93 -15.71 16.44
N ALA A 297 -7.62 -16.56 15.48
CA ALA A 297 -8.10 -16.43 14.10
C ALA A 297 -9.65 -16.49 14.04
N LYS A 298 -10.29 -17.32 14.88
CA LYS A 298 -11.77 -17.39 14.97
C LYS A 298 -12.37 -16.06 15.40
N LYS A 299 -11.78 -15.44 16.44
CA LYS A 299 -12.22 -14.11 16.90
C LYS A 299 -11.99 -13.04 15.86
N ILE A 300 -10.79 -13.02 15.25
CA ILE A 300 -10.42 -11.97 14.30
C ILE A 300 -11.28 -12.07 13.04
N TYR A 301 -11.28 -13.20 12.36
CA TYR A 301 -11.95 -13.32 11.06
C TYR A 301 -13.45 -13.63 11.19
N GLY A 302 -13.83 -14.48 12.14
CA GLY A 302 -15.22 -14.90 12.35
C GLY A 302 -16.02 -13.88 13.17
N GLU A 303 -15.70 -13.76 14.47
CA GLU A 303 -16.56 -13.01 15.41
C GLU A 303 -16.55 -11.50 15.18
N ARG A 304 -15.34 -10.90 14.97
CA ARG A 304 -15.22 -9.44 14.82
C ARG A 304 -15.59 -8.94 13.42
N HIS A 305 -15.56 -9.81 12.41
CA HIS A 305 -15.78 -9.40 11.03
C HIS A 305 -16.92 -10.15 10.35
N LEU A 306 -16.80 -11.44 10.02
CA LEU A 306 -17.78 -12.14 9.19
C LEU A 306 -19.19 -12.16 9.81
N ARG A 307 -19.32 -12.43 11.12
CA ARG A 307 -20.60 -12.41 11.84
C ARG A 307 -21.26 -11.02 11.89
N ASN A 308 -20.47 -9.98 11.70
CA ASN A 308 -20.96 -8.60 11.59
C ASN A 308 -21.18 -8.17 10.13
N GLY A 309 -21.28 -9.14 9.20
CA GLY A 309 -21.53 -8.90 7.77
C GLY A 309 -20.32 -8.42 6.98
N ASN A 310 -19.13 -8.36 7.58
CA ASN A 310 -17.92 -7.96 6.89
C ASN A 310 -17.16 -9.18 6.35
N ALA A 311 -17.44 -9.57 5.10
CA ALA A 311 -16.65 -10.54 4.35
C ALA A 311 -15.45 -9.90 3.60
N LYS A 312 -15.34 -8.55 3.60
CA LYS A 312 -14.23 -7.81 3.00
C LYS A 312 -12.93 -8.03 3.81
N TRP A 313 -11.95 -7.15 3.66
CA TRP A 313 -10.73 -7.21 4.47
C TRP A 313 -11.07 -7.10 5.98
N PRO A 314 -10.48 -7.95 6.85
CA PRO A 314 -9.44 -8.94 6.57
C PRO A 314 -9.95 -10.36 6.19
N VAL A 315 -11.25 -10.62 6.11
CA VAL A 315 -11.79 -11.99 5.92
C VAL A 315 -11.47 -12.55 4.54
N LYS A 316 -11.65 -11.78 3.49
CA LYS A 316 -11.39 -12.21 2.10
C LYS A 316 -9.93 -12.53 1.77
N ILE A 317 -8.97 -12.24 2.65
CA ILE A 317 -7.60 -12.70 2.45
C ILE A 317 -7.42 -14.16 2.87
N VAL A 318 -8.31 -14.68 3.74
CA VAL A 318 -8.35 -16.11 4.11
C VAL A 318 -8.91 -16.90 2.93
N ASN A 319 -10.05 -16.46 2.41
CA ASN A 319 -10.68 -17.05 1.24
C ASN A 319 -11.20 -15.97 0.30
N PRO A 320 -10.65 -15.84 -0.93
CA PRO A 320 -11.08 -14.84 -1.90
C PRO A 320 -12.54 -14.94 -2.37
N GLU A 321 -13.17 -16.12 -2.22
CA GLU A 321 -14.54 -16.40 -2.66
C GLU A 321 -15.59 -16.20 -1.56
N ILE A 322 -15.16 -15.82 -0.34
CA ILE A 322 -16.06 -15.70 0.81
C ILE A 322 -17.13 -14.62 0.63
N GLU A 323 -16.83 -13.56 -0.13
CA GLU A 323 -17.80 -12.51 -0.45
C GLU A 323 -18.94 -13.07 -1.30
N ASP A 324 -18.63 -13.93 -2.27
CA ASP A 324 -19.62 -14.61 -3.11
C ASP A 324 -20.44 -15.60 -2.29
N CYS A 325 -19.78 -16.45 -1.49
CA CYS A 325 -20.44 -17.40 -0.62
C CYS A 325 -21.44 -16.71 0.34
N LEU A 326 -21.02 -15.61 0.99
CA LEU A 326 -21.90 -14.86 1.88
C LEU A 326 -23.12 -14.29 1.14
N SER A 327 -22.93 -13.78 -0.08
CA SER A 327 -23.99 -13.14 -0.86
C SER A 327 -25.00 -14.13 -1.45
N THR A 328 -24.56 -15.34 -1.80
CA THR A 328 -25.38 -16.35 -2.50
C THR A 328 -25.91 -17.44 -1.58
N MET A 329 -25.14 -17.86 -0.58
CA MET A 329 -25.44 -19.02 0.28
C MET A 329 -25.70 -18.62 1.75
N GLY A 330 -25.43 -17.36 2.12
CA GLY A 330 -25.68 -16.82 3.45
C GLY A 330 -24.57 -17.04 4.48
N LEU A 331 -24.81 -16.55 5.70
CA LEU A 331 -23.79 -16.45 6.75
C LEU A 331 -23.26 -17.82 7.21
N ASP A 332 -24.16 -18.79 7.42
CA ASP A 332 -23.78 -20.11 7.93
C ASP A 332 -22.83 -20.83 6.95
N ALA A 333 -23.09 -20.73 5.64
CA ALA A 333 -22.24 -21.30 4.62
C ALA A 333 -20.87 -20.62 4.57
N ALA A 334 -20.84 -19.29 4.68
CA ALA A 334 -19.60 -18.49 4.71
C ALA A 334 -18.79 -18.78 6.00
N GLU A 335 -19.43 -18.96 7.16
CA GLU A 335 -18.74 -19.37 8.39
C GLU A 335 -18.13 -20.76 8.28
N ASN A 336 -18.87 -21.72 7.72
CA ASN A 336 -18.35 -23.06 7.50
C ASN A 336 -17.16 -23.06 6.53
N MET A 337 -17.22 -22.28 5.47
CA MET A 337 -16.11 -22.07 4.53
C MET A 337 -14.89 -21.48 5.26
N LEU A 338 -15.08 -20.40 6.02
CA LEU A 338 -14.01 -19.76 6.80
C LEU A 338 -13.38 -20.75 7.81
N LEU A 339 -14.19 -21.46 8.59
CA LEU A 339 -13.68 -22.41 9.58
C LEU A 339 -12.93 -23.56 8.93
N LYS A 340 -13.37 -24.05 7.77
CA LYS A 340 -12.65 -25.05 6.98
C LYS A 340 -11.25 -24.55 6.63
N ASP A 341 -11.12 -23.34 6.08
CA ASP A 341 -9.82 -22.79 5.70
C ASP A 341 -8.94 -22.49 6.92
N LEU A 342 -9.52 -22.02 8.03
CA LEU A 342 -8.79 -21.82 9.29
C LEU A 342 -8.38 -23.14 9.95
N SER A 343 -9.04 -24.27 9.63
CA SER A 343 -8.66 -25.59 10.17
C SER A 343 -7.41 -26.17 9.51
N GLU A 344 -7.02 -25.65 8.36
CA GLU A 344 -5.84 -26.11 7.65
C GLU A 344 -4.58 -25.80 8.46
N ASP A 345 -3.73 -26.81 8.59
CA ASP A 345 -2.50 -26.75 9.35
C ASP A 345 -1.43 -27.64 8.70
N TRP A 346 -0.19 -27.46 9.09
CA TRP A 346 0.92 -28.27 8.63
C TRP A 346 1.64 -28.95 9.79
N THR A 347 2.23 -30.11 9.51
CA THR A 347 3.01 -30.93 10.44
C THR A 347 4.47 -31.04 9.96
N SER A 348 5.29 -31.79 10.71
CA SER A 348 6.66 -32.13 10.28
C SER A 348 6.71 -32.86 8.94
N ASP A 349 5.63 -33.56 8.57
CA ASP A 349 5.56 -34.39 7.37
C ASP A 349 5.06 -33.61 6.14
N THR A 350 4.56 -32.39 6.33
CA THR A 350 4.13 -31.54 5.23
C THR A 350 5.35 -31.06 4.43
N PRO A 351 5.36 -31.21 3.10
CA PRO A 351 6.47 -30.75 2.27
C PRO A 351 6.77 -29.28 2.50
N SER A 352 8.06 -28.95 2.67
CA SER A 352 8.48 -27.58 3.00
C SER A 352 8.12 -26.55 1.94
N GLU A 353 7.94 -26.97 0.69
CA GLU A 353 7.45 -26.12 -0.40
C GLU A 353 5.97 -25.77 -0.21
N GLU A 354 5.14 -26.72 0.18
CA GLU A 354 3.73 -26.49 0.49
C GLU A 354 3.59 -25.56 1.70
N VAL A 355 4.37 -25.81 2.78
CA VAL A 355 4.39 -24.93 3.96
C VAL A 355 4.71 -23.51 3.55
N ARG A 356 5.67 -23.30 2.64
CA ARG A 356 6.07 -21.96 2.16
C ARG A 356 5.02 -21.29 1.27
N ARG A 357 4.33 -22.06 0.43
CA ARG A 357 3.41 -21.53 -0.59
C ARG A 357 2.10 -21.01 -0.02
N ARG A 358 1.68 -21.49 1.17
CA ARG A 358 0.36 -21.19 1.74
C ARG A 358 0.44 -20.26 2.96
N PRO A 359 -0.54 -19.36 3.16
CA PRO A 359 -0.54 -18.39 4.27
C PRO A 359 -0.95 -18.97 5.64
N TRP A 360 -1.62 -20.10 5.75
CA TRP A 360 -1.99 -20.82 6.99
C TRP A 360 -2.64 -19.94 8.07
N PHE A 361 -3.73 -19.25 7.75
CA PHE A 361 -4.34 -18.22 8.60
C PHE A 361 -4.87 -18.69 9.96
N GLY A 362 -5.19 -19.99 10.12
CA GLY A 362 -5.60 -20.58 11.39
C GLY A 362 -4.45 -21.00 12.29
N ARG A 363 -3.21 -21.04 11.76
CA ARG A 363 -2.03 -21.44 12.53
C ARG A 363 -1.71 -20.45 13.64
N CYS A 364 -1.24 -20.99 14.76
CA CYS A 364 -0.81 -20.21 15.92
C CYS A 364 0.34 -19.25 15.54
N VAL A 365 0.22 -17.97 15.85
CA VAL A 365 1.22 -16.94 15.51
C VAL A 365 2.62 -17.22 16.08
N TRP A 366 2.72 -17.98 17.17
CA TRP A 366 3.98 -18.41 17.76
C TRP A 366 4.51 -19.75 17.23
N GLU A 367 3.71 -20.49 16.48
CA GLU A 367 4.09 -21.75 15.81
C GLU A 367 4.23 -21.57 14.30
N ALA A 368 4.06 -20.35 13.81
CA ALA A 368 4.33 -20.02 12.42
C ALA A 368 5.85 -20.10 12.14
N ASP A 369 6.16 -20.34 10.88
CA ASP A 369 7.52 -20.36 10.35
C ASP A 369 8.03 -18.93 10.01
N ASN A 370 7.73 -17.97 10.88
CA ASN A 370 8.03 -16.56 10.71
C ASN A 370 9.54 -16.29 10.83
N ASP A 371 10.14 -15.63 9.85
CA ASP A 371 11.56 -15.25 9.83
C ASP A 371 11.79 -13.75 9.60
N VAL A 372 10.72 -12.99 9.39
CA VAL A 372 10.81 -11.53 9.18
C VAL A 372 10.86 -10.77 10.51
N CYS A 373 11.47 -9.59 10.51
CA CYS A 373 11.51 -8.75 11.71
C CYS A 373 10.12 -8.30 12.15
N ASP A 374 9.85 -8.37 13.44
CA ASP A 374 8.69 -7.74 14.08
C ASP A 374 9.08 -6.50 14.92
N ASP A 375 10.38 -6.22 14.96
CA ASP A 375 11.00 -5.06 15.60
C ASP A 375 12.26 -4.69 14.82
N GLN A 376 12.30 -3.49 14.20
CA GLN A 376 13.42 -3.04 13.38
C GLN A 376 13.60 -1.53 13.44
N CYS A 377 14.83 -1.10 13.69
CA CYS A 377 15.25 0.30 13.69
C CYS A 377 16.20 0.55 12.51
N VAL A 378 15.98 1.66 11.79
CA VAL A 378 16.83 2.12 10.68
C VAL A 378 17.26 3.55 10.97
N THR A 379 18.56 3.83 10.83
CA THR A 379 19.11 5.19 10.90
C THR A 379 19.71 5.55 9.54
N ILE A 380 19.31 6.70 9.00
CA ILE A 380 19.78 7.24 7.72
C ILE A 380 20.44 8.59 7.99
N THR A 381 21.64 8.81 7.47
CA THR A 381 22.44 10.02 7.70
C THR A 381 22.79 10.69 6.37
N TRP A 382 22.66 12.00 6.36
CA TRP A 382 23.16 12.91 5.32
C TRP A 382 24.33 13.71 5.90
N GLU A 383 25.38 13.87 5.15
CA GLU A 383 26.53 14.72 5.50
C GLU A 383 26.37 16.13 4.89
N ASP A 384 27.19 17.07 5.33
CA ASP A 384 27.22 18.39 4.73
C ASP A 384 27.57 18.32 3.24
N ASP A 385 26.80 18.99 2.41
CA ASP A 385 27.07 19.13 0.98
C ASP A 385 27.36 20.59 0.63
N ALA A 386 28.63 20.92 0.49
CA ALA A 386 29.06 22.26 0.16
C ALA A 386 28.56 22.74 -1.23
N ALA A 387 28.29 21.84 -2.16
CA ALA A 387 27.84 22.18 -3.51
C ALA A 387 26.38 22.64 -3.52
N SER A 388 25.51 22.03 -2.72
CA SER A 388 24.11 22.46 -2.57
C SER A 388 23.91 23.45 -1.42
N GLY A 389 24.87 23.55 -0.49
CA GLY A 389 24.73 24.28 0.78
C GLY A 389 23.80 23.58 1.77
N SER A 390 23.52 22.30 1.56
CA SER A 390 22.68 21.50 2.46
C SER A 390 23.48 20.99 3.64
N LEU A 391 22.89 21.06 4.84
CA LEU A 391 23.54 20.67 6.09
C LEU A 391 23.28 19.19 6.41
N ALA A 392 24.19 18.62 7.20
CA ALA A 392 24.07 17.28 7.74
C ALA A 392 22.77 17.11 8.53
N LYS A 393 22.16 15.93 8.43
CA LYS A 393 20.94 15.55 9.15
C LYS A 393 20.87 14.05 9.34
N THR A 394 20.10 13.62 10.33
CA THR A 394 19.91 12.20 10.63
C THR A 394 18.42 11.91 10.84
N ALA A 395 17.96 10.81 10.28
CA ALA A 395 16.62 10.27 10.54
C ALA A 395 16.71 8.91 11.21
N GLN A 396 15.82 8.66 12.15
CA GLN A 396 15.60 7.35 12.73
C GLN A 396 14.19 6.88 12.45
N PHE A 397 14.07 5.64 12.03
CA PHE A 397 12.81 4.95 11.83
C PHE A 397 12.75 3.70 12.71
N HIS A 398 11.67 3.51 13.44
CA HIS A 398 11.47 2.35 14.28
C HIS A 398 10.12 1.70 13.99
N MET A 399 10.17 0.51 13.38
CA MET A 399 9.02 -0.34 13.15
C MET A 399 8.88 -1.36 14.29
N VAL A 400 7.70 -1.44 14.90
CA VAL A 400 7.34 -2.48 15.86
C VAL A 400 5.98 -3.06 15.48
N ALA A 401 5.92 -4.38 15.29
CA ALA A 401 4.76 -5.07 14.76
C ALA A 401 3.67 -5.45 15.78
N PHE A 402 4.01 -5.49 17.07
CA PHE A 402 3.13 -5.94 18.15
C PHE A 402 2.60 -4.77 18.97
N THR A 403 1.75 -3.94 18.37
CA THR A 403 1.18 -2.75 18.99
C THR A 403 -0.32 -2.69 18.88
N GLU A 404 -0.95 -1.89 19.76
CA GLU A 404 -2.40 -1.73 19.82
C GLU A 404 -3.00 -1.29 18.50
N LYS A 405 -2.46 -0.21 17.93
CA LYS A 405 -3.03 0.41 16.74
C LYS A 405 -2.36 -0.08 15.46
N ILE A 406 -3.17 -0.33 14.46
CA ILE A 406 -2.73 -0.67 13.12
C ILE A 406 -2.36 0.61 12.38
N CYS A 407 -1.14 0.70 11.85
CA CYS A 407 -0.68 1.81 11.00
C CYS A 407 -0.72 3.20 11.66
N GLU A 408 -0.64 3.32 12.98
CA GLU A 408 -0.44 4.61 13.62
C GLU A 408 0.97 5.13 13.37
N ARG A 409 1.06 6.39 12.99
CA ARG A 409 2.32 7.09 12.73
C ARG A 409 2.45 8.27 13.67
N ARG A 410 3.64 8.42 14.28
CA ARG A 410 3.96 9.53 15.18
C ARG A 410 5.44 9.84 15.14
N GLY A 411 5.81 11.09 15.43
CA GLY A 411 7.21 11.46 15.48
C GLY A 411 7.49 12.85 15.96
N ARG A 412 8.79 13.13 16.01
CA ARG A 412 9.32 14.41 16.39
C ARG A 412 10.50 14.79 15.51
N ILE A 413 10.56 16.09 15.14
CA ILE A 413 11.61 16.64 14.31
C ILE A 413 12.22 17.82 15.04
N TYR A 414 13.51 17.79 15.12
CA TYR A 414 14.31 18.84 15.72
C TYR A 414 14.98 19.63 14.61
N GLY A 415 14.52 20.86 14.41
CA GLY A 415 15.10 21.81 13.48
C GLY A 415 15.89 22.90 14.19
N THR A 416 16.61 23.71 13.43
CA THR A 416 17.41 24.82 13.97
C THR A 416 16.56 26.03 14.41
N LYS A 417 15.30 26.10 13.95
CA LYS A 417 14.38 27.22 14.25
C LYS A 417 13.19 26.81 15.10
N GLY A 418 12.98 25.53 15.33
CA GLY A 418 11.85 25.01 16.08
C GLY A 418 11.82 23.49 16.08
N GLU A 419 10.82 22.92 16.72
CA GLU A 419 10.56 21.48 16.69
C GLU A 419 9.11 21.19 16.30
N ILE A 420 8.90 20.04 15.68
CA ILE A 420 7.59 19.56 15.30
C ILE A 420 7.35 18.22 15.98
N GLU A 421 6.20 18.11 16.66
CA GLU A 421 5.64 16.85 17.14
C GLU A 421 4.38 16.54 16.35
N TYR A 422 4.20 15.30 15.91
CA TYR A 422 2.99 14.92 15.19
C TYR A 422 2.61 13.46 15.46
N ASP A 423 1.33 13.19 15.27
CA ASP A 423 0.74 11.86 15.22
C ASP A 423 -0.10 11.72 13.93
N SER A 424 -0.97 10.70 13.85
CA SER A 424 -1.79 10.50 12.65
C SER A 424 -2.91 11.54 12.48
N ALA A 425 -3.13 12.43 13.43
CA ALA A 425 -4.25 13.39 13.45
C ALA A 425 -3.81 14.84 13.62
N THR A 426 -2.73 15.08 14.36
CA THR A 426 -2.29 16.42 14.75
C THR A 426 -0.84 16.71 14.39
N ILE A 427 -0.54 17.98 14.18
CA ILE A 427 0.84 18.48 13.99
C ILE A 427 1.00 19.68 14.91
N LYS A 428 2.00 19.63 15.80
CA LYS A 428 2.36 20.73 16.70
C LYS A 428 3.69 21.29 16.28
N LEU A 429 3.74 22.57 15.99
CA LEU A 429 4.96 23.33 15.64
C LEU A 429 5.29 24.26 16.79
N HIS A 430 6.46 24.08 17.39
CA HIS A 430 7.03 25.01 18.38
C HIS A 430 8.13 25.84 17.75
N ASP A 431 7.96 27.15 17.72
CA ASP A 431 8.92 28.11 17.17
C ASP A 431 9.86 28.62 18.26
N PHE A 432 11.18 28.45 18.09
CA PHE A 432 12.18 28.84 19.10
C PHE A 432 12.35 30.35 19.24
N ALA A 433 12.08 31.13 18.18
CA ALA A 433 12.26 32.56 18.22
C ALA A 433 11.14 33.26 19.00
N THR A 434 9.93 32.75 18.93
CA THR A 434 8.74 33.33 19.56
C THR A 434 8.33 32.61 20.84
N GLY A 435 8.80 31.37 21.05
CA GLY A 435 8.34 30.47 22.13
C GLY A 435 6.88 30.00 21.95
N HIS A 436 6.26 30.29 20.81
CA HIS A 436 4.88 29.94 20.51
C HIS A 436 4.77 28.50 19.99
N THR A 437 3.69 27.83 20.39
CA THR A 437 3.33 26.50 19.87
C THR A 437 2.00 26.59 19.15
N GLU A 438 2.00 26.27 17.86
CA GLU A 438 0.80 26.16 17.05
C GLU A 438 0.44 24.69 16.81
N THR A 439 -0.86 24.37 16.91
CA THR A 439 -1.36 23.02 16.64
C THR A 439 -2.27 23.05 15.42
N PHE A 440 -1.92 22.22 14.44
CA PHE A 440 -2.70 22.01 13.23
C PHE A 440 -3.50 20.72 13.32
N TYR A 441 -4.73 20.75 12.79
CA TYR A 441 -5.63 19.62 12.65
C TYR A 441 -5.94 19.40 11.17
N PRO A 442 -5.04 18.75 10.41
CA PRO A 442 -5.26 18.51 8.98
C PRO A 442 -6.53 17.73 8.74
N GLU A 443 -7.22 18.05 7.65
CA GLU A 443 -8.38 17.26 7.23
C GLU A 443 -8.01 15.78 7.13
N GLN A 444 -8.91 14.94 7.65
CA GLN A 444 -8.85 13.48 7.55
C GLN A 444 -9.99 13.04 6.63
N PRO A 445 -9.86 13.14 5.32
CA PRO A 445 -10.90 12.65 4.42
C PRO A 445 -11.17 11.17 4.71
N GLY A 446 -12.42 10.78 4.70
CA GLY A 446 -12.80 9.37 4.79
C GLY A 446 -12.11 8.56 3.69
N GLY A 447 -11.91 7.26 3.91
CA GLY A 447 -11.23 6.40 2.94
C GLY A 447 -9.86 5.90 3.43
N GLY A 448 -9.12 5.23 2.55
CA GLY A 448 -7.83 4.64 2.88
C GLY A 448 -6.73 5.70 3.09
N HIS A 449 -5.85 5.44 4.07
CA HIS A 449 -4.63 6.22 4.31
C HIS A 449 -4.85 7.73 4.50
N GLY A 450 -5.97 8.14 5.15
CA GLY A 450 -6.26 9.55 5.41
C GLY A 450 -6.38 10.40 4.14
N GLY A 451 -7.02 9.88 3.10
CA GLY A 451 -7.20 10.54 1.80
C GLY A 451 -6.03 10.38 0.83
N GLY A 452 -4.98 9.65 1.21
CA GLY A 452 -3.81 9.43 0.35
C GLY A 452 -4.13 8.62 -0.91
N ASP A 453 -5.05 7.67 -0.82
CA ASP A 453 -5.52 6.88 -1.98
C ASP A 453 -6.22 7.77 -3.02
N ASP A 454 -7.11 8.64 -2.57
CA ASP A 454 -7.84 9.57 -3.41
C ASP A 454 -6.90 10.61 -4.03
N GLY A 455 -5.97 11.13 -3.23
CA GLY A 455 -4.94 12.07 -3.66
C GLY A 455 -4.05 11.48 -4.75
N LEU A 456 -3.55 10.26 -4.57
CA LEU A 456 -2.70 9.57 -5.55
C LEU A 456 -3.45 9.34 -6.86
N ALA A 457 -4.66 8.76 -6.80
CA ALA A 457 -5.46 8.48 -7.99
C ALA A 457 -5.77 9.77 -8.77
N THR A 458 -6.16 10.84 -8.07
CA THR A 458 -6.46 12.13 -8.67
C THR A 458 -5.24 12.75 -9.35
N GLN A 459 -4.09 12.81 -8.66
CA GLN A 459 -2.87 13.38 -9.21
C GLN A 459 -2.34 12.59 -10.40
N PHE A 460 -2.40 11.25 -10.35
CA PHE A 460 -1.99 10.42 -11.47
C PHE A 460 -2.88 10.64 -12.70
N VAL A 461 -4.19 10.64 -12.54
CA VAL A 461 -5.13 10.92 -13.64
C VAL A 461 -4.92 12.31 -14.22
N GLN A 462 -4.63 13.32 -13.39
CA GLN A 462 -4.30 14.68 -13.85
C GLN A 462 -3.02 14.71 -14.68
N ALA A 463 -1.96 13.99 -14.25
CA ALA A 463 -0.73 13.87 -15.01
C ALA A 463 -0.96 13.24 -16.39
N VAL A 464 -1.70 12.11 -16.42
CA VAL A 464 -2.05 11.42 -17.67
C VAL A 464 -2.86 12.31 -18.61
N GLY A 465 -3.88 13.00 -18.08
CA GLY A 465 -4.70 13.93 -18.87
C GLY A 465 -3.91 15.10 -19.43
N ALA A 466 -3.00 15.69 -18.63
CA ALA A 466 -2.17 16.81 -19.07
C ALA A 466 -1.22 16.42 -20.21
N VAL A 467 -0.64 15.21 -20.15
CA VAL A 467 0.22 14.68 -21.22
C VAL A 467 -0.60 14.33 -22.46
N LYS A 468 -1.73 13.63 -22.29
CA LYS A 468 -2.63 13.25 -23.39
C LYS A 468 -3.14 14.43 -24.17
N ASP A 469 -3.50 15.52 -23.50
CA ASP A 469 -4.01 16.76 -24.13
C ASP A 469 -2.87 17.63 -24.72
N GLY A 470 -1.60 17.21 -24.61
CA GLY A 470 -0.45 17.99 -25.06
C GLY A 470 -0.19 19.28 -24.27
N ARG A 471 -0.83 19.42 -23.10
CA ARG A 471 -0.65 20.61 -22.23
C ARG A 471 0.69 20.63 -21.51
N MET A 472 1.30 19.46 -21.30
CA MET A 472 2.57 19.28 -20.60
C MET A 472 3.36 18.11 -21.21
N GLY A 473 4.69 18.21 -21.13
CA GLY A 473 5.57 17.06 -21.34
C GLY A 473 5.48 16.07 -20.19
N VAL A 474 5.91 14.82 -20.41
CA VAL A 474 5.89 13.75 -19.39
C VAL A 474 6.68 14.15 -18.14
N GLU A 475 7.89 14.70 -18.32
CA GLU A 475 8.76 15.12 -17.20
C GLU A 475 8.11 16.21 -16.33
N GLU A 476 7.50 17.22 -16.98
CA GLU A 476 6.81 18.29 -16.28
C GLU A 476 5.58 17.77 -15.52
N ALA A 477 4.78 16.90 -16.16
CA ALA A 477 3.62 16.28 -15.54
C ALA A 477 4.03 15.38 -14.36
N GLN A 478 5.12 14.59 -14.52
CA GLN A 478 5.71 13.78 -13.47
C GLN A 478 6.10 14.63 -12.24
N LYS A 479 6.84 15.72 -12.48
CA LYS A 479 7.28 16.62 -11.41
C LYS A 479 6.11 17.33 -10.73
N ARG A 480 5.15 17.83 -11.51
CA ARG A 480 4.06 18.66 -11.02
C ARG A 480 3.00 17.89 -10.25
N PHE A 481 2.58 16.73 -10.76
CA PHE A 481 1.46 15.95 -10.22
C PHE A 481 1.93 14.76 -9.38
N ILE A 482 2.90 13.99 -9.85
CA ILE A 482 3.38 12.82 -9.11
C ILE A 482 4.34 13.25 -7.99
N GLY A 483 5.18 14.27 -8.25
CA GLY A 483 6.09 14.84 -7.24
C GLY A 483 7.27 13.95 -6.88
N CYS A 484 7.54 12.90 -7.66
CA CYS A 484 8.75 12.09 -7.60
C CYS A 484 9.11 11.54 -8.98
N THR A 485 10.40 11.29 -9.18
CA THR A 485 10.92 10.64 -10.37
C THR A 485 10.87 9.11 -10.23
N LEU A 486 10.99 8.39 -11.33
CA LEU A 486 11.14 6.93 -11.30
C LEU A 486 12.41 6.52 -10.53
N GLU A 487 13.51 7.30 -10.64
CA GLU A 487 14.73 7.05 -9.87
C GLU A 487 14.47 7.16 -8.37
N GLU A 488 13.76 8.18 -7.90
CA GLU A 488 13.41 8.34 -6.47
C GLU A 488 12.53 7.19 -5.96
N VAL A 489 11.63 6.68 -6.79
CA VAL A 489 10.83 5.48 -6.46
C VAL A 489 11.75 4.27 -6.26
N VAL A 490 12.73 4.07 -7.14
CA VAL A 490 13.70 2.95 -7.01
C VAL A 490 14.63 3.19 -5.82
N GLN A 491 15.08 4.43 -5.58
CA GLN A 491 15.93 4.77 -4.44
C GLN A 491 15.27 4.42 -3.09
N SER A 492 13.99 4.69 -2.93
CA SER A 492 13.28 4.37 -1.69
C SER A 492 13.20 2.86 -1.42
N HIS A 493 13.00 2.05 -2.44
CA HIS A 493 13.02 0.60 -2.32
C HIS A 493 14.44 0.05 -2.14
N ALA A 494 15.41 0.56 -2.89
CA ALA A 494 16.81 0.20 -2.76
C ALA A 494 17.36 0.51 -1.35
N MET A 495 16.92 1.63 -0.73
CA MET A 495 17.27 1.98 0.64
C MET A 495 16.78 0.92 1.65
N VAL A 496 15.62 0.31 1.41
CA VAL A 496 15.13 -0.80 2.23
C VAL A 496 16.05 -2.01 2.12
N PHE A 497 16.48 -2.37 0.92
CA PHE A 497 17.42 -3.50 0.73
C PHE A 497 18.79 -3.21 1.33
N ALA A 498 19.29 -1.98 1.22
CA ALA A 498 20.51 -1.56 1.88
C ALA A 498 20.40 -1.62 3.42
N ALA A 499 19.22 -1.28 3.98
CA ALA A 499 18.96 -1.42 5.41
C ALA A 499 18.92 -2.90 5.85
N GLU A 500 18.41 -3.80 5.02
CA GLU A 500 18.47 -5.24 5.27
C GLU A 500 19.90 -5.77 5.22
N ASP A 501 20.70 -5.31 4.26
CA ASP A 501 22.13 -5.65 4.19
C ASP A 501 22.88 -5.16 5.43
N ALA A 502 22.68 -3.90 5.85
CA ALA A 502 23.24 -3.33 7.07
C ALA A 502 22.88 -4.17 8.31
N ARG A 503 21.61 -4.57 8.44
CA ARG A 503 21.10 -5.40 9.54
C ARG A 503 21.73 -6.78 9.57
N LYS A 504 21.74 -7.47 8.42
CA LYS A 504 22.25 -8.84 8.28
C LYS A 504 23.76 -8.91 8.49
N GLN A 505 24.48 -7.94 7.95
CA GLN A 505 25.94 -7.84 8.07
C GLN A 505 26.40 -7.17 9.37
N ARG A 506 25.49 -6.54 10.13
CA ARG A 506 25.79 -5.74 11.34
C ARG A 506 26.79 -4.64 11.04
N ALA A 507 26.61 -3.93 9.93
CA ALA A 507 27.52 -2.92 9.42
C ALA A 507 26.80 -1.61 9.12
N VAL A 508 27.58 -0.53 9.02
CA VAL A 508 27.15 0.71 8.39
C VAL A 508 27.37 0.57 6.88
N VAL A 509 26.37 0.92 6.11
CA VAL A 509 26.42 0.85 4.64
C VAL A 509 26.64 2.26 4.09
N ASP A 510 27.72 2.45 3.34
CA ASP A 510 27.95 3.63 2.50
C ASP A 510 26.95 3.61 1.36
N TRP A 511 26.03 4.60 1.34
CA TRP A 511 24.91 4.59 0.40
C TRP A 511 25.32 4.82 -1.06
N PRO A 512 26.18 5.80 -1.37
CA PRO A 512 26.60 6.02 -2.76
C PRO A 512 27.25 4.80 -3.39
N SER A 513 28.21 4.19 -2.71
CA SER A 513 28.90 2.97 -3.20
C SER A 513 27.93 1.78 -3.32
N TRP A 514 27.02 1.64 -2.36
CA TRP A 514 26.01 0.57 -2.41
C TRP A 514 25.05 0.76 -3.58
N TRP A 515 24.59 1.99 -3.81
CA TRP A 515 23.71 2.36 -4.93
C TRP A 515 24.39 2.11 -6.28
N GLN A 516 25.61 2.59 -6.45
CA GLN A 516 26.40 2.36 -7.66
C GLN A 516 26.49 0.87 -7.99
N LYS A 517 26.97 0.06 -7.04
CA LYS A 517 27.18 -1.38 -7.23
C LYS A 517 25.90 -2.16 -7.47
N ASN A 518 24.83 -1.85 -6.76
CA ASN A 518 23.62 -2.68 -6.71
C ASN A 518 22.52 -2.21 -7.65
N VAL A 519 22.59 -0.99 -8.15
CA VAL A 519 21.58 -0.41 -9.06
C VAL A 519 22.23 0.07 -10.36
N GLU A 520 23.16 1.03 -10.29
CA GLU A 520 23.68 1.67 -11.53
C GLU A 520 24.46 0.70 -12.42
N GLU A 521 25.33 -0.13 -11.84
CA GLU A 521 26.11 -1.14 -12.58
C GLU A 521 25.26 -2.26 -13.17
N ARG A 522 24.01 -2.41 -12.71
CA ARG A 522 23.06 -3.40 -13.25
C ARG A 522 22.18 -2.83 -14.35
N LEU A 523 22.16 -1.53 -14.50
CA LEU A 523 21.48 -0.89 -15.61
C LEU A 523 22.36 -0.97 -16.87
N PRO A 524 21.75 -1.11 -18.04
CA PRO A 524 22.52 -1.05 -19.28
C PRO A 524 23.14 0.34 -19.45
N PRO A 525 24.25 0.44 -20.19
CA PRO A 525 24.84 1.74 -20.51
C PRO A 525 23.79 2.70 -21.07
N LYS A 526 23.85 3.94 -20.64
CA LYS A 526 23.01 5.00 -21.23
C LYS A 526 23.36 5.08 -22.71
N ALA A 527 22.36 4.90 -23.58
CA ALA A 527 22.52 4.99 -25.03
C ALA A 527 22.86 6.42 -25.46
#